data_d2ef0a72502914f5e71bc906bc886763
#
_entry.id   d2ef0a72502914f5e71bc906bc886763
#
_cell.length_a   1.000
_cell.length_b   1.000
_cell.length_c   1.000
_cell.angle_alpha   90.00
_cell.angle_beta   90.00
_cell.angle_gamma   90.00
#
_symmetry.space_group_name_H-M   'P 1'
#
loop_
_entity.id
_entity.type
_entity.pdbx_description
1 polymer ?
#
loop_
_entity_poly.entity_id
_entity_poly.type
_entity_poly.pdbx_seq_one_letter_code
_entity_poly.pdbx_strand_id
1 'polypeptide(L)'
;MGGYADDLYHLLYRLHPQMMIEDGFNFNSKGSMASATMAFMREHGVLIDIHKESNSGSHRTAKGDKKTISTVKGPGFGPKGIMRYVVPYTAFLKLSQLGQDVLPPYRESMVEVAMSADMESAYKYLERTLVDELRRALRAGDKSLMGVVLNALLAWPECCFRPETVRHPHTKSVLASLPSLFGNQEMAPKEEALLERVRRETAKGRRTLVYTTYTGTRDTSARLKALFDQAGVRSAVLRSSVAAEKREDWVMEQVDRGIDALICNPELVKTGLDMLEFPTILFMQTGYNVYTLQQAARRSWRIGQTRDVDVDFLGYQGTAQMRCLQLMAQKIAVSQSTSGDMPDSGLDILNQGGDSIEVALAKQLVS
;
A
#
# COMPACT_ATOMS: atom_id res chain seq x y z
N MET A 1 0.84 9.36 -11.43
CA MET A 1 0.04 8.61 -12.41
C MET A 1 -0.26 7.24 -11.81
N GLY A 2 -1.50 6.73 -11.94
CA GLY A 2 -1.93 5.46 -11.32
C GLY A 2 -1.42 4.20 -12.00
N GLY A 3 -0.59 4.34 -13.04
CA GLY A 3 0.00 3.20 -13.76
C GLY A 3 -0.85 2.64 -14.90
N TYR A 4 -1.95 3.29 -15.26
CA TYR A 4 -2.81 2.90 -16.38
C TYR A 4 -2.59 3.84 -17.58
N ALA A 5 -2.78 3.33 -18.80
CA ALA A 5 -2.59 4.12 -20.00
C ALA A 5 -3.61 5.28 -20.14
N ASP A 6 -4.81 5.15 -19.58
CA ASP A 6 -5.80 6.23 -19.58
C ASP A 6 -5.42 7.42 -18.68
N ASP A 7 -4.65 7.20 -17.62
CA ASP A 7 -4.08 8.31 -16.83
C ASP A 7 -3.15 9.17 -17.70
N LEU A 8 -2.31 8.51 -18.53
CA LEU A 8 -1.43 9.17 -19.46
C LEU A 8 -2.19 9.82 -20.61
N TYR A 9 -3.25 9.17 -21.14
CA TYR A 9 -4.10 9.72 -22.18
C TYR A 9 -4.62 11.12 -21.84
N HIS A 10 -5.19 11.29 -20.65
CA HIS A 10 -5.74 12.57 -20.22
C HIS A 10 -4.66 13.65 -20.05
N LEU A 11 -3.47 13.28 -19.65
CA LEU A 11 -2.32 14.19 -19.56
C LEU A 11 -1.84 14.59 -20.96
N LEU A 12 -1.63 13.62 -21.85
CA LEU A 12 -1.18 13.87 -23.23
C LEU A 12 -2.17 14.72 -24.00
N TYR A 13 -3.46 14.49 -23.83
CA TYR A 13 -4.48 15.30 -24.49
C TYR A 13 -4.48 16.76 -24.04
N ARG A 14 -4.06 17.03 -22.80
CA ARG A 14 -3.89 18.42 -22.30
C ARG A 14 -2.61 19.07 -22.78
N LEU A 15 -1.53 18.31 -22.88
CA LEU A 15 -0.20 18.82 -23.26
C LEU A 15 -0.03 18.93 -24.78
N HIS A 16 -0.53 17.95 -25.52
CA HIS A 16 -0.36 17.79 -26.96
C HIS A 16 -1.67 17.41 -27.65
N PRO A 17 -2.74 18.25 -27.57
CA PRO A 17 -4.05 17.89 -28.12
C PRO A 17 -4.01 17.65 -29.63
N GLN A 18 -3.25 18.42 -30.38
CA GLN A 18 -3.15 18.25 -31.83
C GLN A 18 -2.63 16.88 -32.24
N MET A 19 -1.54 16.42 -31.62
CA MET A 19 -0.97 15.10 -31.86
C MET A 19 -1.98 13.98 -31.56
N MET A 20 -2.73 14.10 -30.48
CA MET A 20 -3.77 13.12 -30.12
C MET A 20 -4.90 13.10 -31.13
N ILE A 21 -5.27 14.26 -31.68
CA ILE A 21 -6.28 14.40 -32.72
C ILE A 21 -5.79 13.80 -34.04
N GLU A 22 -4.57 14.09 -34.45
CA GLU A 22 -3.94 13.54 -35.67
C GLU A 22 -3.83 12.02 -35.62
N ASP A 23 -3.57 11.46 -34.44
CA ASP A 23 -3.55 9.99 -34.23
C ASP A 23 -4.95 9.38 -34.05
N GLY A 24 -6.03 10.14 -34.24
CA GLY A 24 -7.41 9.69 -34.28
C GLY A 24 -8.14 9.65 -32.93
N PHE A 25 -7.52 10.18 -31.87
CA PHE A 25 -8.15 10.21 -30.53
C PHE A 25 -8.96 11.50 -30.33
N ASN A 26 -10.12 11.58 -30.94
CA ASN A 26 -10.95 12.78 -30.93
C ASN A 26 -12.16 12.68 -30.00
N PHE A 27 -12.73 13.84 -29.63
CA PHE A 27 -14.06 13.90 -29.04
C PHE A 27 -15.10 13.32 -30.01
N ASN A 28 -16.07 12.60 -29.47
CA ASN A 28 -17.23 12.22 -30.30
C ASN A 28 -18.15 13.43 -30.55
N SER A 29 -19.16 13.25 -31.40
CA SER A 29 -20.14 14.30 -31.74
C SER A 29 -20.92 14.89 -30.55
N LYS A 30 -20.88 14.22 -29.39
CA LYS A 30 -21.51 14.66 -28.13
C LYS A 30 -20.51 15.28 -27.15
N GLY A 31 -19.25 15.54 -27.56
CA GLY A 31 -18.20 16.10 -26.72
C GLY A 31 -17.62 15.15 -25.68
N SER A 32 -17.83 13.83 -25.81
CA SER A 32 -17.28 12.82 -24.90
C SER A 32 -15.97 12.24 -25.40
N MET A 33 -15.01 12.07 -24.51
CA MET A 33 -13.71 11.41 -24.77
C MET A 33 -13.71 9.90 -24.49
N ALA A 34 -14.81 9.32 -23.98
CA ALA A 34 -14.82 7.95 -23.49
C ALA A 34 -14.44 6.92 -24.56
N SER A 35 -14.92 7.10 -25.80
CA SER A 35 -14.58 6.20 -26.92
C SER A 35 -13.11 6.32 -27.33
N ALA A 36 -12.58 7.51 -27.38
CA ALA A 36 -11.17 7.77 -27.70
C ALA A 36 -10.22 7.23 -26.60
N THR A 37 -10.58 7.41 -25.34
CA THR A 37 -9.85 6.81 -24.20
C THR A 37 -9.81 5.29 -24.30
N MET A 38 -10.94 4.65 -24.63
CA MET A 38 -10.99 3.19 -24.81
C MET A 38 -10.20 2.73 -26.04
N ALA A 39 -10.20 3.48 -27.12
CA ALA A 39 -9.37 3.20 -28.29
C ALA A 39 -7.88 3.28 -27.93
N PHE A 40 -7.47 4.34 -27.23
CA PHE A 40 -6.11 4.51 -26.76
C PHE A 40 -5.68 3.37 -25.81
N MET A 41 -6.57 2.95 -24.89
CA MET A 41 -6.32 1.82 -23.99
C MET A 41 -6.14 0.50 -24.76
N ARG A 42 -6.89 0.27 -25.85
CA ARG A 42 -6.75 -0.92 -26.69
C ARG A 42 -5.44 -0.95 -27.48
N GLU A 43 -4.98 0.20 -27.91
CA GLU A 43 -3.79 0.32 -28.75
C GLU A 43 -2.50 0.38 -27.93
N HIS A 44 -2.51 1.08 -26.82
CA HIS A 44 -1.31 1.41 -26.06
C HIS A 44 -1.35 0.94 -24.60
N GLY A 45 -2.50 0.51 -24.09
CA GLY A 45 -2.66 0.03 -22.72
C GLY A 45 -2.55 -1.49 -22.59
N VAL A 46 -2.80 -1.97 -21.39
CA VAL A 46 -2.97 -3.39 -21.08
C VAL A 46 -4.43 -3.64 -20.79
N LEU A 47 -5.02 -4.57 -21.51
CA LEU A 47 -6.38 -5.06 -21.30
C LEU A 47 -6.32 -6.54 -20.90
N ILE A 48 -7.09 -6.89 -19.88
CA ILE A 48 -7.16 -8.26 -19.35
C ILE A 48 -8.57 -8.79 -19.61
N ASP A 49 -8.69 -9.85 -20.40
CA ASP A 49 -9.96 -10.52 -20.64
C ASP A 49 -10.22 -11.56 -19.56
N ILE A 50 -11.27 -11.34 -18.78
CA ILE A 50 -11.72 -12.27 -17.75
C ILE A 50 -12.82 -13.15 -18.34
N HIS A 51 -12.49 -14.42 -18.54
CA HIS A 51 -13.45 -15.43 -18.97
C HIS A 51 -14.20 -15.97 -17.74
N LYS A 52 -15.49 -15.68 -17.63
CA LYS A 52 -16.36 -16.32 -16.63
C LYS A 52 -17.14 -17.45 -17.29
N GLU A 53 -16.85 -18.68 -16.87
CA GLU A 53 -17.70 -19.82 -17.15
C GLU A 53 -18.80 -19.86 -16.08
N SER A 54 -20.05 -19.69 -16.47
CA SER A 54 -21.17 -19.82 -15.54
C SER A 54 -21.53 -21.30 -15.42
N ASN A 55 -21.06 -21.94 -14.35
CA ASN A 55 -21.47 -23.29 -13.96
C ASN A 55 -22.83 -23.27 -13.25
N SER A 56 -23.83 -22.60 -13.79
CA SER A 56 -25.21 -22.71 -13.29
C SER A 56 -25.88 -23.95 -13.90
N GLY A 57 -25.85 -25.05 -13.19
CA GLY A 57 -26.36 -26.36 -13.59
C GLY A 57 -27.86 -26.47 -13.79
N SER A 58 -28.59 -25.41 -14.10
CA SER A 58 -30.07 -25.47 -14.27
C SER A 58 -30.62 -25.17 -15.66
N HIS A 59 -29.83 -24.64 -16.58
CA HIS A 59 -30.31 -24.41 -17.95
C HIS A 59 -29.21 -24.63 -19.00
N ARG A 60 -29.11 -25.85 -19.52
CA ARG A 60 -28.36 -26.13 -20.75
C ARG A 60 -29.20 -25.66 -21.95
N THR A 61 -28.75 -24.62 -22.63
CA THR A 61 -29.30 -24.27 -23.95
C THR A 61 -28.61 -25.11 -25.02
N ALA A 62 -29.26 -25.34 -26.17
CA ALA A 62 -28.69 -26.09 -27.30
C ALA A 62 -27.40 -25.47 -27.90
N LYS A 63 -26.92 -24.32 -27.38
CA LYS A 63 -25.69 -23.60 -27.77
C LYS A 63 -24.54 -23.76 -26.81
N GLY A 64 -24.60 -24.65 -25.79
CA GLY A 64 -23.54 -24.85 -24.81
C GLY A 64 -23.50 -23.76 -23.70
N ASP A 65 -22.50 -23.84 -22.81
CA ASP A 65 -22.37 -22.96 -21.67
C ASP A 65 -22.08 -21.50 -22.11
N LYS A 66 -22.80 -20.56 -21.49
CA LYS A 66 -22.65 -19.13 -21.80
C LYS A 66 -21.33 -18.61 -21.21
N LYS A 67 -20.32 -18.42 -22.06
CA LYS A 67 -19.08 -17.75 -21.69
C LYS A 67 -19.30 -16.24 -21.70
N THR A 68 -19.16 -15.60 -20.56
CA THR A 68 -19.16 -14.14 -20.49
C THR A 68 -17.70 -13.68 -20.43
N ILE A 69 -17.27 -12.92 -21.44
CA ILE A 69 -15.95 -12.28 -21.45
C ILE A 69 -16.15 -10.86 -20.96
N SER A 70 -15.48 -10.49 -19.90
CA SER A 70 -15.41 -9.10 -19.45
C SER A 70 -13.98 -8.60 -19.57
N THR A 71 -13.76 -7.54 -20.35
CA THR A 71 -12.46 -6.88 -20.48
C THR A 71 -12.31 -5.86 -19.37
N VAL A 72 -11.23 -5.96 -18.59
CA VAL A 72 -10.88 -4.98 -17.55
C VAL A 72 -9.53 -4.34 -17.87
N LYS A 73 -9.32 -3.13 -17.38
CA LYS A 73 -8.06 -2.42 -17.53
C LYS A 73 -6.97 -3.10 -16.68
N GLY A 74 -5.80 -3.33 -17.27
CA GLY A 74 -4.59 -3.74 -16.58
C GLY A 74 -3.60 -2.58 -16.46
N PRO A 75 -2.69 -2.60 -15.46
CA PRO A 75 -1.63 -1.62 -15.37
C PRO A 75 -0.60 -1.81 -16.50
N GLY A 76 -0.10 -0.72 -17.03
CA GLY A 76 0.94 -0.73 -18.06
C GLY A 76 0.66 0.20 -19.23
N PHE A 77 1.74 0.53 -19.95
CA PHE A 77 1.73 1.32 -21.17
C PHE A 77 2.65 0.65 -22.20
N GLY A 78 2.13 0.38 -23.39
CA GLY A 78 2.83 -0.39 -24.40
C GLY A 78 4.04 0.35 -25.03
N PRO A 79 5.07 -0.38 -25.51
CA PRO A 79 6.29 0.21 -26.08
C PRO A 79 6.02 1.21 -27.22
N LYS A 80 5.06 0.93 -28.07
CA LYS A 80 4.65 1.85 -29.16
C LYS A 80 4.21 3.20 -28.62
N GLY A 81 3.38 3.20 -27.57
CA GLY A 81 2.90 4.42 -26.94
C GLY A 81 4.02 5.16 -26.22
N ILE A 82 4.94 4.46 -25.55
CA ILE A 82 6.12 5.07 -24.93
C ILE A 82 6.96 5.79 -26.00
N MET A 83 7.27 5.15 -27.09
CA MET A 83 8.09 5.71 -28.17
C MET A 83 7.41 6.88 -28.88
N ARG A 84 6.10 6.83 -29.06
CA ARG A 84 5.33 7.88 -29.76
C ARG A 84 5.06 9.09 -28.89
N TYR A 85 4.64 8.87 -27.64
CA TYR A 85 4.03 9.93 -26.79
C TYR A 85 4.88 10.36 -25.61
N VAL A 86 5.86 9.53 -25.19
CA VAL A 86 6.65 9.82 -23.99
C VAL A 86 8.06 10.25 -24.36
N VAL A 87 8.81 9.41 -25.05
CA VAL A 87 10.24 9.65 -25.30
C VAL A 87 10.53 10.97 -26.01
N PRO A 88 9.78 11.39 -27.06
CA PRO A 88 10.10 12.65 -27.78
C PRO A 88 9.81 13.93 -26.98
N TYR A 89 8.98 13.83 -25.92
CA TYR A 89 8.46 14.99 -25.21
C TYR A 89 8.81 14.99 -23.72
N THR A 90 9.63 14.03 -23.28
CA THR A 90 9.94 13.86 -21.85
C THR A 90 11.45 13.93 -21.63
N ALA A 91 11.89 14.86 -20.82
CA ALA A 91 13.23 14.84 -20.27
C ALA A 91 13.22 14.03 -18.96
N PHE A 92 14.01 12.97 -18.91
CA PHE A 92 14.17 12.15 -17.72
C PHE A 92 15.36 12.66 -16.92
N LEU A 93 15.09 13.20 -15.74
CA LEU A 93 16.14 13.64 -14.82
C LEU A 93 15.94 12.93 -13.49
N LYS A 94 16.92 12.15 -13.08
CA LYS A 94 16.94 11.54 -11.75
C LYS A 94 17.41 12.57 -10.74
N LEU A 95 16.84 12.52 -9.55
CA LEU A 95 17.22 13.40 -8.44
C LEU A 95 18.72 13.22 -8.09
N SER A 96 19.24 11.99 -8.20
CA SER A 96 20.68 11.67 -8.07
C SER A 96 21.58 12.32 -9.11
N GLN A 97 21.04 12.75 -10.26
CA GLN A 97 21.78 13.43 -11.33
C GLN A 97 21.90 14.95 -11.09
N LEU A 98 21.15 15.50 -10.12
CA LEU A 98 21.22 16.92 -9.78
C LEU A 98 22.47 17.30 -8.96
N GLY A 99 23.24 16.32 -8.50
CA GLY A 99 24.47 16.48 -7.72
C GLY A 99 24.45 15.59 -6.46
N GLN A 100 25.64 15.24 -6.00
CA GLN A 100 25.79 14.33 -4.84
C GLN A 100 25.33 14.94 -3.51
N ASP A 101 25.20 16.29 -3.43
CA ASP A 101 24.90 17.02 -2.20
C ASP A 101 23.43 17.52 -2.12
N VAL A 102 22.59 17.16 -3.09
CA VAL A 102 21.20 17.66 -3.15
C VAL A 102 20.30 16.93 -2.16
N LEU A 103 20.57 15.66 -1.90
CA LEU A 103 19.83 14.81 -0.99
C LEU A 103 20.79 14.03 -0.09
N PRO A 104 20.43 13.85 1.19
CA PRO A 104 21.19 13.00 2.11
C PRO A 104 21.01 11.52 1.77
N PRO A 105 21.83 10.64 2.36
CA PRO A 105 21.65 9.20 2.27
C PRO A 105 20.22 8.77 2.67
N TYR A 106 19.67 7.79 1.91
CA TYR A 106 18.34 7.23 2.13
C TYR A 106 18.46 5.71 2.25
N ARG A 107 17.91 5.16 3.32
CA ARG A 107 17.95 3.72 3.61
C ARG A 107 16.55 3.20 3.93
N GLU A 108 16.19 2.09 3.31
CA GLU A 108 14.99 1.32 3.62
C GLU A 108 15.37 -0.03 4.22
N SER A 109 14.67 -0.42 5.28
CA SER A 109 14.90 -1.69 5.97
C SER A 109 13.58 -2.40 6.27
N MET A 110 13.57 -3.72 6.10
CA MET A 110 12.50 -4.58 6.62
C MET A 110 12.93 -5.08 8.00
N VAL A 111 12.11 -4.81 9.00
CA VAL A 111 12.35 -5.21 10.39
C VAL A 111 11.39 -6.33 10.75
N GLU A 112 11.93 -7.55 10.85
CA GLU A 112 11.16 -8.72 11.26
C GLU A 112 11.14 -8.83 12.78
N VAL A 113 9.95 -8.92 13.36
CA VAL A 113 9.73 -9.06 14.80
C VAL A 113 9.14 -10.44 15.09
N ALA A 114 9.72 -11.15 16.06
CA ALA A 114 9.17 -12.42 16.51
C ALA A 114 7.87 -12.20 17.32
N MET A 115 6.89 -13.07 17.14
CA MET A 115 5.70 -13.10 18.00
C MET A 115 6.03 -13.74 19.36
N SER A 116 5.27 -13.40 20.41
CA SER A 116 5.24 -14.22 21.61
C SER A 116 4.62 -15.59 21.32
N ALA A 117 4.91 -16.60 22.15
CA ALA A 117 4.42 -17.96 21.93
C ALA A 117 2.89 -18.05 21.82
N ASP A 118 2.18 -17.32 22.69
CA ASP A 118 0.71 -17.28 22.67
C ASP A 118 0.17 -16.60 21.41
N MET A 119 0.82 -15.50 21.00
CA MET A 119 0.47 -14.77 19.79
C MET A 119 0.71 -15.62 18.53
N GLU A 120 1.85 -16.33 18.47
CA GLU A 120 2.17 -17.22 17.36
C GLU A 120 1.17 -18.37 17.26
N SER A 121 0.81 -18.98 18.39
CA SER A 121 -0.18 -20.06 18.46
C SER A 121 -1.55 -19.60 17.99
N ALA A 122 -2.00 -18.43 18.44
CA ALA A 122 -3.27 -17.86 18.04
C ALA A 122 -3.28 -17.44 16.56
N TYR A 123 -2.16 -16.89 16.05
CA TYR A 123 -2.04 -16.53 14.64
C TYR A 123 -2.09 -17.79 13.74
N LYS A 124 -1.36 -18.83 14.07
CA LYS A 124 -1.39 -20.11 13.32
C LYS A 124 -2.78 -20.73 13.28
N TYR A 125 -3.50 -20.68 14.40
CA TYR A 125 -4.90 -21.12 14.44
C TYR A 125 -5.78 -20.27 13.50
N LEU A 126 -5.67 -18.93 13.57
CA LEU A 126 -6.41 -18.02 12.73
C LEU A 126 -6.09 -18.23 11.24
N GLU A 127 -4.81 -18.29 10.89
CA GLU A 127 -4.35 -18.49 9.52
C GLU A 127 -4.89 -19.81 8.95
N ARG A 128 -4.70 -20.93 9.66
CA ARG A 128 -5.20 -22.23 9.20
C ARG A 128 -6.70 -22.22 8.99
N THR A 129 -7.47 -21.72 9.98
CA THR A 129 -8.93 -21.69 9.91
C THR A 129 -9.41 -20.87 8.73
N LEU A 130 -8.88 -19.65 8.55
CA LEU A 130 -9.34 -18.74 7.49
C LEU A 130 -8.86 -19.17 6.11
N VAL A 131 -7.67 -19.74 5.98
CA VAL A 131 -7.15 -20.25 4.71
C VAL A 131 -7.94 -21.47 4.25
N ASP A 132 -8.34 -22.36 5.15
CA ASP A 132 -9.17 -23.52 4.82
C ASP A 132 -10.58 -23.11 4.35
N GLU A 133 -11.17 -22.07 4.96
CA GLU A 133 -12.42 -21.47 4.48
C GLU A 133 -12.25 -20.82 3.11
N LEU A 134 -11.17 -20.08 2.91
CA LEU A 134 -10.86 -19.45 1.62
C LEU A 134 -10.66 -20.50 0.52
N ARG A 135 -9.94 -21.57 0.79
CA ARG A 135 -9.75 -22.69 -0.16
C ARG A 135 -11.08 -23.31 -0.56
N ARG A 136 -11.98 -23.54 0.39
CA ARG A 136 -13.33 -24.08 0.12
C ARG A 136 -14.15 -23.15 -0.74
N ALA A 137 -14.18 -21.85 -0.42
CA ALA A 137 -14.88 -20.83 -1.18
C ALA A 137 -14.34 -20.73 -2.62
N LEU A 138 -13.01 -20.67 -2.78
CA LEU A 138 -12.39 -20.58 -4.12
C LEU A 138 -12.68 -21.80 -5.00
N ARG A 139 -12.69 -23.02 -4.43
CA ARG A 139 -13.10 -24.26 -5.15
C ARG A 139 -14.56 -24.20 -5.61
N ALA A 140 -15.43 -23.51 -4.85
CA ALA A 140 -16.80 -23.25 -5.21
C ALA A 140 -16.98 -22.06 -6.17
N GLY A 141 -15.88 -21.41 -6.61
CA GLY A 141 -15.91 -20.22 -7.47
C GLY A 141 -16.22 -18.91 -6.73
N ASP A 142 -16.34 -18.94 -5.40
CA ASP A 142 -16.62 -17.76 -4.58
C ASP A 142 -15.32 -17.07 -4.13
N LYS A 143 -15.15 -15.81 -4.56
CA LYS A 143 -13.99 -14.95 -4.20
C LYS A 143 -14.31 -13.96 -3.08
N SER A 144 -15.52 -13.97 -2.54
CA SER A 144 -16.00 -12.97 -1.57
C SER A 144 -15.21 -13.00 -0.26
N LEU A 145 -14.63 -14.15 0.12
CA LEU A 145 -13.84 -14.30 1.35
C LEU A 145 -12.42 -13.75 1.23
N MET A 146 -11.89 -13.54 0.03
CA MET A 146 -10.48 -13.14 -0.17
C MET A 146 -10.11 -11.90 0.64
N GLY A 147 -10.84 -10.80 0.46
CA GLY A 147 -10.55 -9.54 1.16
C GLY A 147 -10.72 -9.66 2.68
N VAL A 148 -11.72 -10.43 3.13
CA VAL A 148 -11.97 -10.63 4.57
C VAL A 148 -10.83 -11.40 5.23
N VAL A 149 -10.38 -12.49 4.62
CA VAL A 149 -9.28 -13.33 5.12
C VAL A 149 -7.98 -12.54 5.15
N LEU A 150 -7.64 -11.88 4.04
CA LEU A 150 -6.41 -11.08 3.98
C LEU A 150 -6.41 -9.95 5.00
N ASN A 151 -7.53 -9.22 5.12
CA ASN A 151 -7.64 -8.14 6.11
C ASN A 151 -7.48 -8.69 7.54
N ALA A 152 -8.09 -9.82 7.85
CA ALA A 152 -7.97 -10.44 9.18
C ALA A 152 -6.52 -10.85 9.49
N LEU A 153 -5.83 -11.52 8.56
CA LEU A 153 -4.46 -11.98 8.77
C LEU A 153 -3.44 -10.84 8.84
N LEU A 154 -3.69 -9.73 8.19
CA LEU A 154 -2.82 -8.55 8.26
C LEU A 154 -3.10 -7.69 9.49
N ALA A 155 -4.39 -7.54 9.86
CA ALA A 155 -4.80 -6.64 10.92
C ALA A 155 -4.74 -7.26 12.32
N TRP A 156 -5.04 -8.55 12.46
CA TRP A 156 -5.11 -9.18 13.77
C TRP A 156 -3.82 -9.06 14.58
N PRO A 157 -2.61 -9.27 14.00
CA PRO A 157 -1.37 -9.13 14.76
C PRO A 157 -1.14 -7.74 15.37
N GLU A 158 -1.76 -6.71 14.78
CA GLU A 158 -1.69 -5.34 15.28
C GLU A 158 -2.77 -5.03 16.33
N CYS A 159 -3.75 -5.90 16.47
CA CYS A 159 -4.96 -5.65 17.23
C CYS A 159 -5.21 -6.69 18.33
N CYS A 160 -4.20 -7.46 18.72
CA CYS A 160 -4.28 -8.51 19.74
C CYS A 160 -4.66 -7.98 21.15
N PHE A 161 -4.70 -6.67 21.36
CA PHE A 161 -5.16 -6.02 22.57
C PHE A 161 -6.69 -5.98 22.71
N ARG A 162 -7.42 -6.51 21.72
CA ARG A 162 -8.87 -6.57 21.69
C ARG A 162 -9.34 -7.92 21.14
N PRO A 163 -10.55 -8.38 21.51
CA PRO A 163 -11.13 -9.56 20.86
C PRO A 163 -11.42 -9.26 19.39
N GLU A 164 -11.21 -10.24 18.53
CA GLU A 164 -11.50 -10.15 17.10
C GLU A 164 -12.42 -11.30 16.67
N THR A 165 -13.47 -10.96 15.91
CA THR A 165 -14.39 -11.94 15.32
C THR A 165 -14.48 -11.71 13.82
N VAL A 166 -14.00 -12.68 13.06
CA VAL A 166 -14.05 -12.67 11.59
C VAL A 166 -15.36 -13.29 11.13
N ARG A 167 -16.11 -12.57 10.31
CA ARG A 167 -17.42 -13.00 9.81
C ARG A 167 -17.46 -13.08 8.30
N HIS A 168 -18.22 -14.03 7.79
CA HIS A 168 -18.51 -14.12 6.35
C HIS A 168 -19.21 -12.85 5.86
N PRO A 169 -18.78 -12.25 4.72
CA PRO A 169 -19.29 -10.94 4.27
C PRO A 169 -20.80 -10.96 3.96
N HIS A 170 -21.32 -12.07 3.44
CA HIS A 170 -22.72 -12.22 3.06
C HIS A 170 -23.58 -12.88 4.15
N THR A 171 -23.20 -14.07 4.59
CA THR A 171 -24.01 -14.84 5.57
C THR A 171 -23.91 -14.34 7.01
N LYS A 172 -22.90 -13.51 7.31
CA LYS A 172 -22.56 -13.02 8.66
C LYS A 172 -22.21 -14.12 9.68
N SER A 173 -22.11 -15.37 9.23
CA SER A 173 -21.64 -16.47 10.08
C SER A 173 -20.21 -16.21 10.59
N VAL A 174 -19.93 -16.67 11.81
CA VAL A 174 -18.58 -16.54 12.38
C VAL A 174 -17.65 -17.56 11.73
N LEU A 175 -16.55 -17.08 11.18
CA LEU A 175 -15.49 -17.90 10.59
C LEU A 175 -14.41 -18.20 11.63
N ALA A 176 -14.01 -17.22 12.42
CA ALA A 176 -13.06 -17.37 13.51
C ALA A 176 -13.34 -16.32 14.59
N SER A 177 -12.99 -16.64 15.84
CA SER A 177 -13.05 -15.71 16.97
C SER A 177 -11.85 -15.93 17.87
N LEU A 178 -11.19 -14.84 18.24
CA LEU A 178 -10.01 -14.83 19.10
C LEU A 178 -10.23 -13.84 20.27
N PRO A 179 -9.80 -14.19 21.48
CA PRO A 179 -9.79 -13.25 22.61
C PRO A 179 -8.68 -12.20 22.43
N SER A 180 -8.70 -11.16 23.28
CA SER A 180 -7.53 -10.30 23.45
C SER A 180 -6.40 -11.06 24.12
N LEU A 181 -5.17 -10.85 23.69
CA LEU A 181 -3.96 -11.44 24.27
C LEU A 181 -3.21 -10.47 25.16
N PHE A 182 -3.33 -9.18 24.92
CA PHE A 182 -2.63 -8.12 25.65
C PHE A 182 -3.64 -7.18 26.31
N GLY A 183 -3.30 -6.76 27.51
CA GLY A 183 -4.04 -5.71 28.22
C GLY A 183 -3.77 -4.30 27.63
N ASN A 184 -4.49 -3.31 28.15
CA ASN A 184 -4.34 -1.93 27.64
C ASN A 184 -2.95 -1.33 27.92
N GLN A 185 -2.25 -1.78 28.96
CA GLN A 185 -0.94 -1.31 29.36
C GLN A 185 0.22 -2.26 28.98
N GLU A 186 -0.11 -3.42 28.46
CA GLU A 186 0.83 -4.45 28.05
C GLU A 186 1.17 -4.28 26.58
N MET A 187 2.47 -4.22 26.25
CA MET A 187 2.92 -4.02 24.87
C MET A 187 3.04 -5.35 24.15
N ALA A 188 2.60 -5.36 22.89
CA ALA A 188 2.91 -6.44 21.98
C ALA A 188 4.37 -6.33 21.49
N PRO A 189 5.04 -7.42 21.08
CA PRO A 189 6.44 -7.39 20.69
C PRO A 189 6.82 -6.34 19.65
N LYS A 190 5.93 -6.09 18.69
CA LYS A 190 6.16 -5.08 17.64
C LYS A 190 6.01 -3.65 18.16
N GLU A 191 5.15 -3.43 19.17
CA GLU A 191 5.02 -2.15 19.86
C GLU A 191 6.26 -1.86 20.70
N GLU A 192 6.84 -2.88 21.35
CA GLU A 192 8.11 -2.76 22.08
C GLU A 192 9.26 -2.42 21.13
N ALA A 193 9.39 -3.13 20.01
CA ALA A 193 10.40 -2.87 18.99
C ALA A 193 10.28 -1.45 18.41
N LEU A 194 9.05 -0.99 18.17
CA LEU A 194 8.76 0.37 17.72
C LEU A 194 9.21 1.41 18.77
N LEU A 195 8.82 1.22 20.03
CA LEU A 195 9.16 2.13 21.13
C LEU A 195 10.68 2.22 21.34
N GLU A 196 11.37 1.08 21.29
CA GLU A 196 12.83 1.03 21.38
C GLU A 196 13.48 1.83 20.23
N ARG A 197 12.97 1.67 19.02
CA ARG A 197 13.48 2.40 17.85
C ARG A 197 13.26 3.91 18.01
N VAL A 198 12.07 4.33 18.45
CA VAL A 198 11.76 5.74 18.74
C VAL A 198 12.72 6.31 19.80
N ARG A 199 12.90 5.63 20.92
CA ARG A 199 13.81 6.07 21.98
C ARG A 199 15.25 6.22 21.52
N ARG A 200 15.72 5.28 20.69
CA ARG A 200 17.08 5.33 20.10
C ARG A 200 17.26 6.55 19.21
N GLU A 201 16.25 6.90 18.42
CA GLU A 201 16.32 8.09 17.58
C GLU A 201 16.20 9.39 18.40
N THR A 202 15.29 9.42 19.37
CA THR A 202 15.16 10.57 20.29
C THR A 202 16.47 10.84 21.04
N ALA A 203 17.18 9.79 21.47
CA ALA A 203 18.51 9.95 22.10
C ALA A 203 19.56 10.55 21.16
N LYS A 204 19.39 10.44 19.84
CA LYS A 204 20.24 11.09 18.82
C LYS A 204 19.72 12.48 18.41
N GLY A 205 18.70 13.01 19.08
CA GLY A 205 18.05 14.28 18.71
C GLY A 205 17.25 14.19 17.39
N ARG A 206 16.81 13.00 16.99
CA ARG A 206 16.05 12.77 15.76
C ARG A 206 14.58 12.48 16.09
N ARG A 207 13.66 13.14 15.42
CA ARG A 207 12.22 12.86 15.53
C ARG A 207 11.84 11.69 14.63
N THR A 208 10.79 10.99 15.02
CA THR A 208 10.27 9.84 14.26
C THR A 208 8.86 10.10 13.76
N LEU A 209 8.59 9.66 12.53
CA LEU A 209 7.26 9.61 11.94
C LEU A 209 6.77 8.15 11.95
N VAL A 210 5.70 7.88 12.67
CA VAL A 210 5.13 6.53 12.82
C VAL A 210 3.87 6.42 11.99
N TYR A 211 3.88 5.54 11.00
CA TYR A 211 2.73 5.28 10.17
C TYR A 211 1.91 4.08 10.66
N THR A 212 0.61 4.28 10.83
CA THR A 212 -0.37 3.23 11.12
C THR A 212 -1.59 3.38 10.23
N THR A 213 -2.09 2.28 9.66
CA THR A 213 -3.23 2.27 8.73
C THR A 213 -4.57 2.01 9.43
N TYR A 214 -4.56 1.36 10.60
CA TYR A 214 -5.77 0.99 11.34
C TYR A 214 -6.21 2.09 12.30
N THR A 215 -6.67 3.22 11.77
CA THR A 215 -7.06 4.42 12.53
C THR A 215 -8.57 4.57 12.74
N GLY A 216 -9.37 3.60 12.27
CA GLY A 216 -10.82 3.55 12.44
C GLY A 216 -11.23 2.79 13.70
N THR A 217 -12.10 1.80 13.57
CA THR A 217 -12.63 1.00 14.70
C THR A 217 -11.56 0.25 15.51
N ARG A 218 -10.42 -0.06 14.92
CA ARG A 218 -9.27 -0.69 15.60
C ARG A 218 -8.39 0.32 16.34
N ASP A 219 -8.36 1.55 15.90
CA ASP A 219 -7.65 2.73 16.43
C ASP A 219 -6.27 2.43 17.07
N THR A 220 -5.40 1.81 16.28
CA THR A 220 -4.02 1.53 16.70
C THR A 220 -3.23 2.82 16.99
N SER A 221 -3.65 3.96 16.41
CA SER A 221 -3.02 5.25 16.69
C SER A 221 -3.28 5.75 18.12
N ALA A 222 -4.50 5.58 18.65
CA ALA A 222 -4.79 5.92 20.03
C ALA A 222 -4.04 5.01 21.00
N ARG A 223 -3.96 3.71 20.70
CA ARG A 223 -3.18 2.75 21.50
C ARG A 223 -1.70 3.12 21.53
N LEU A 224 -1.07 3.35 20.38
CA LEU A 224 0.34 3.76 20.31
C LEU A 224 0.60 5.04 21.10
N LYS A 225 -0.31 6.02 20.99
CA LYS A 225 -0.21 7.26 21.79
C LYS A 225 -0.20 6.97 23.29
N ALA A 226 -1.14 6.13 23.77
CA ALA A 226 -1.22 5.77 25.17
C ALA A 226 0.04 5.04 25.68
N LEU A 227 0.57 4.10 24.88
CA LEU A 227 1.79 3.38 25.21
C LEU A 227 3.02 4.30 25.21
N PHE A 228 3.11 5.24 24.28
CA PHE A 228 4.19 6.23 24.24
C PHE A 228 4.11 7.19 25.43
N ASP A 229 2.92 7.64 25.81
CA ASP A 229 2.75 8.48 27.01
C ASP A 229 3.17 7.75 28.30
N GLN A 230 2.75 6.49 28.45
CA GLN A 230 3.18 5.64 29.55
C GLN A 230 4.70 5.46 29.59
N ALA A 231 5.33 5.40 28.42
CA ALA A 231 6.77 5.23 28.27
C ALA A 231 7.59 6.54 28.37
N GLY A 232 6.91 7.68 28.57
CA GLY A 232 7.52 9.01 28.66
C GLY A 232 7.98 9.60 27.34
N VAL A 233 7.49 9.08 26.19
CA VAL A 233 7.76 9.62 24.86
C VAL A 233 6.70 10.67 24.51
N ARG A 234 7.14 11.88 24.21
CA ARG A 234 6.25 12.96 23.78
C ARG A 234 5.78 12.70 22.36
N SER A 235 4.52 12.39 22.19
CA SER A 235 3.98 12.06 20.86
C SER A 235 2.70 12.82 20.56
N ALA A 236 2.41 13.01 19.27
CA ALA A 236 1.16 13.58 18.77
C ALA A 236 0.54 12.65 17.72
N VAL A 237 -0.80 12.71 17.58
CA VAL A 237 -1.54 11.92 16.58
C VAL A 237 -2.20 12.87 15.60
N LEU A 238 -1.78 12.84 14.34
CA LEU A 238 -2.47 13.55 13.26
C LEU A 238 -3.70 12.75 12.85
N ARG A 239 -4.88 13.34 13.02
CA ARG A 239 -6.16 12.72 12.69
C ARG A 239 -6.80 13.37 11.46
N SER A 240 -7.71 12.64 10.82
CA SER A 240 -8.49 13.13 9.66
C SER A 240 -9.38 14.34 9.97
N SER A 241 -9.66 14.61 11.25
CA SER A 241 -10.38 15.82 11.70
C SER A 241 -9.60 17.12 11.45
N VAL A 242 -8.26 17.04 11.27
CA VAL A 242 -7.46 18.18 10.85
C VAL A 242 -7.64 18.36 9.34
N ALA A 243 -8.19 19.50 8.93
CA ALA A 243 -8.42 19.84 7.53
C ALA A 243 -7.11 19.79 6.73
N ALA A 244 -7.17 19.35 5.48
CA ALA A 244 -5.97 19.06 4.69
C ALA A 244 -5.03 20.26 4.58
N GLU A 245 -5.60 21.45 4.38
CA GLU A 245 -4.88 22.74 4.25
C GLU A 245 -4.22 23.21 5.55
N LYS A 246 -4.63 22.68 6.71
CA LYS A 246 -4.10 23.03 8.03
C LYS A 246 -3.12 22.01 8.61
N ARG A 247 -2.87 20.91 7.90
CA ARG A 247 -2.06 19.81 8.44
C ARG A 247 -0.61 20.20 8.61
N GLU A 248 -0.06 20.96 7.69
CA GLU A 248 1.33 21.42 7.75
C GLU A 248 1.54 22.31 8.98
N ASP A 249 0.73 23.35 9.15
CA ASP A 249 0.79 24.24 10.31
C ASP A 249 0.61 23.47 11.62
N TRP A 250 -0.33 22.53 11.65
CA TRP A 250 -0.57 21.70 12.82
C TRP A 250 0.63 20.82 13.17
N VAL A 251 1.29 20.22 12.16
CA VAL A 251 2.50 19.41 12.38
C VAL A 251 3.64 20.27 12.91
N MET A 252 3.86 21.46 12.34
CA MET A 252 4.89 22.38 12.83
C MET A 252 4.60 22.85 14.24
N GLU A 253 3.37 23.11 14.60
CA GLU A 253 2.99 23.42 15.99
C GLU A 253 3.35 22.28 16.96
N GLN A 254 3.15 21.01 16.57
CA GLN A 254 3.57 19.88 17.41
C GLN A 254 5.10 19.78 17.51
N VAL A 255 5.82 20.05 16.43
CA VAL A 255 7.29 20.12 16.42
C VAL A 255 7.80 21.18 17.39
N ASP A 256 7.19 22.37 17.38
CA ASP A 256 7.55 23.47 18.28
C ASP A 256 7.24 23.14 19.77
N ARG A 257 6.21 22.34 20.01
CA ARG A 257 5.91 21.77 21.34
C ARG A 257 6.90 20.70 21.77
N GLY A 258 7.84 20.33 20.91
CA GLY A 258 8.96 19.43 21.21
C GLY A 258 8.57 17.96 21.23
N ILE A 259 7.69 17.50 20.34
CA ILE A 259 7.37 16.05 20.21
C ILE A 259 8.59 15.27 19.76
N ASP A 260 8.68 14.02 20.20
CA ASP A 260 9.67 13.03 19.79
C ASP A 260 9.15 12.15 18.64
N ALA A 261 7.84 11.92 18.60
CA ALA A 261 7.19 11.10 17.58
C ALA A 261 5.86 11.70 17.10
N LEU A 262 5.62 11.62 15.78
CA LEU A 262 4.33 11.90 15.16
C LEU A 262 3.71 10.61 14.67
N ILE A 263 2.48 10.31 15.09
CA ILE A 263 1.72 9.12 14.67
C ILE A 263 0.65 9.56 13.69
N CYS A 264 0.56 8.94 12.52
CA CYS A 264 -0.51 9.25 11.56
C CYS A 264 -0.80 8.12 10.57
N ASN A 265 -1.92 8.24 9.89
CA ASN A 265 -2.21 7.40 8.73
C ASN A 265 -1.44 7.96 7.51
N PRO A 266 -0.71 7.13 6.73
CA PRO A 266 0.03 7.58 5.55
C PRO A 266 -0.86 8.29 4.51
N GLU A 267 -2.16 7.95 4.44
CA GLU A 267 -3.12 8.62 3.56
C GLU A 267 -3.31 10.12 3.87
N LEU A 268 -3.05 10.54 5.12
CA LEU A 268 -3.20 11.94 5.52
C LEU A 268 -2.05 12.83 5.01
N VAL A 269 -0.91 12.24 4.72
CA VAL A 269 0.32 12.95 4.35
C VAL A 269 0.80 12.64 2.92
N LYS A 270 0.10 11.77 2.19
CA LYS A 270 0.52 11.36 0.84
C LYS A 270 0.55 12.48 -0.19
N THR A 271 -0.12 13.60 0.06
CA THR A 271 -0.16 14.76 -0.84
C THR A 271 0.20 16.03 -0.09
N GLY A 272 1.17 16.79 -0.65
CA GLY A 272 1.42 18.18 -0.30
C GLY A 272 2.19 18.48 0.99
N LEU A 273 2.46 17.49 1.87
CA LEU A 273 3.20 17.75 3.10
C LEU A 273 4.66 17.29 2.98
N ASP A 274 5.58 18.13 3.40
CA ASP A 274 6.98 17.79 3.60
C ASP A 274 7.25 17.52 5.07
N MET A 275 7.94 16.39 5.36
CA MET A 275 8.19 15.93 6.73
C MET A 275 9.68 15.98 7.08
N LEU A 276 10.35 17.09 6.75
CA LEU A 276 11.79 17.27 6.92
C LEU A 276 12.24 17.13 8.37
N GLU A 277 11.37 17.49 9.33
CA GLU A 277 11.64 17.38 10.76
C GLU A 277 11.68 15.94 11.29
N PHE A 278 11.24 14.96 10.46
CA PHE A 278 11.16 13.55 10.84
C PHE A 278 12.07 12.68 9.95
N PRO A 279 13.39 12.70 10.15
CA PRO A 279 14.31 11.95 9.29
C PRO A 279 14.24 10.43 9.47
N THR A 280 13.50 9.93 10.45
CA THR A 280 13.25 8.49 10.64
C THR A 280 11.76 8.19 10.49
N ILE A 281 11.42 7.30 9.59
CA ILE A 281 10.05 6.88 9.28
C ILE A 281 9.88 5.41 9.67
N LEU A 282 8.85 5.10 10.45
CA LEU A 282 8.57 3.77 10.96
C LEU A 282 7.15 3.35 10.52
N PHE A 283 7.07 2.34 9.68
CA PHE A 283 5.78 1.77 9.25
C PHE A 283 5.39 0.61 10.17
N MET A 284 4.42 0.83 11.05
CA MET A 284 3.79 -0.24 11.82
C MET A 284 2.94 -1.14 10.93
N GLN A 285 2.20 -0.53 9.99
CA GLN A 285 1.44 -1.25 8.98
C GLN A 285 1.56 -0.49 7.65
N THR A 286 1.56 -1.24 6.54
CA THR A 286 1.78 -0.68 5.21
C THR A 286 0.51 -0.64 4.35
N GLY A 287 -0.51 -1.43 4.70
CA GLY A 287 -1.66 -1.66 3.81
C GLY A 287 -1.24 -2.39 2.52
N TYR A 288 -2.01 -2.21 1.45
CA TYR A 288 -1.76 -2.84 0.14
C TYR A 288 -1.41 -1.84 -0.96
N ASN A 289 -1.48 -0.54 -0.69
CA ASN A 289 -1.30 0.48 -1.71
C ASN A 289 0.17 0.87 -1.83
N VAL A 290 0.82 0.29 -2.82
CA VAL A 290 2.24 0.55 -3.14
C VAL A 290 2.51 2.03 -3.38
N TYR A 291 1.63 2.72 -4.10
CA TYR A 291 1.78 4.14 -4.39
C TYR A 291 1.76 5.00 -3.12
N THR A 292 0.78 4.74 -2.24
CA THR A 292 0.71 5.45 -0.93
C THR A 292 1.96 5.16 -0.09
N LEU A 293 2.44 3.91 -0.09
CA LEU A 293 3.65 3.52 0.64
C LEU A 293 4.87 4.30 0.17
N GLN A 294 5.14 4.29 -1.15
CA GLN A 294 6.27 5.01 -1.75
C GLN A 294 6.19 6.53 -1.50
N GLN A 295 5.01 7.10 -1.67
CA GLN A 295 4.79 8.53 -1.42
C GLN A 295 5.04 8.90 0.04
N ALA A 296 4.57 8.08 0.97
CA ALA A 296 4.74 8.31 2.41
C ALA A 296 6.20 8.09 2.85
N ALA A 297 6.88 7.06 2.33
CA ALA A 297 8.27 6.75 2.65
C ALA A 297 9.23 7.88 2.24
N ARG A 298 8.92 8.62 1.17
CA ARG A 298 9.78 9.70 0.66
C ARG A 298 9.39 11.10 1.13
N ARG A 299 8.50 11.23 2.13
CA ARG A 299 8.06 12.54 2.64
C ARG A 299 9.16 13.30 3.39
N SER A 300 10.08 12.60 4.00
CA SER A 300 11.23 13.18 4.70
C SER A 300 12.46 13.31 3.80
N TRP A 301 12.51 12.58 2.69
CA TRP A 301 13.63 12.59 1.74
C TRP A 301 13.35 13.52 0.55
N ARG A 302 13.57 14.80 0.78
CA ARG A 302 13.30 15.88 -0.18
C ARG A 302 14.40 16.93 -0.14
N ILE A 303 14.43 17.78 -1.17
CA ILE A 303 15.32 18.95 -1.22
C ILE A 303 15.10 19.78 0.05
N GLY A 304 16.18 20.10 0.74
CA GLY A 304 16.16 20.76 2.04
C GLY A 304 16.39 19.82 3.23
N GLN A 305 16.33 18.50 3.06
CA GLN A 305 16.71 17.56 4.09
C GLN A 305 18.25 17.51 4.21
N THR A 306 18.75 17.67 5.44
CA THR A 306 20.19 17.66 5.74
C THR A 306 20.64 16.44 6.55
N ARG A 307 19.70 15.63 7.03
CA ARG A 307 19.94 14.44 7.84
C ARG A 307 19.71 13.18 7.03
N ASP A 308 20.52 12.14 7.27
CA ASP A 308 20.23 10.80 6.72
C ASP A 308 18.79 10.40 7.00
N VAL A 309 18.12 9.84 6.00
CA VAL A 309 16.74 9.38 6.13
C VAL A 309 16.71 7.85 6.21
N ASP A 310 16.15 7.36 7.32
CA ASP A 310 15.95 5.93 7.57
C ASP A 310 14.45 5.61 7.53
N VAL A 311 14.09 4.56 6.81
CA VAL A 311 12.71 4.07 6.69
C VAL A 311 12.66 2.59 7.06
N ASP A 312 11.97 2.27 8.16
CA ASP A 312 11.83 0.90 8.63
C ASP A 312 10.38 0.41 8.44
N PHE A 313 10.23 -0.74 7.78
CA PHE A 313 8.96 -1.44 7.62
C PHE A 313 8.91 -2.61 8.60
N LEU A 314 8.09 -2.50 9.64
CA LEU A 314 7.96 -3.52 10.66
C LEU A 314 6.92 -4.57 10.28
N GLY A 315 7.27 -5.85 10.44
CA GLY A 315 6.36 -6.97 10.20
C GLY A 315 6.64 -8.13 11.15
N TYR A 316 5.61 -8.89 11.50
CA TYR A 316 5.80 -10.11 12.27
C TYR A 316 6.32 -11.23 11.38
N GLN A 317 7.40 -11.87 11.83
CA GLN A 317 8.07 -12.96 11.14
C GLN A 317 7.11 -14.12 10.82
N GLY A 318 7.21 -14.68 9.62
CA GLY A 318 6.42 -15.84 9.20
C GLY A 318 4.94 -15.56 8.92
N THR A 319 4.50 -14.30 8.90
CA THR A 319 3.10 -13.90 8.73
C THR A 319 2.76 -13.39 7.33
N ALA A 320 1.47 -13.23 7.09
CA ALA A 320 0.96 -12.54 5.89
C ALA A 320 1.50 -11.11 5.76
N GLN A 321 1.90 -10.45 6.86
CA GLN A 321 2.49 -9.10 6.81
C GLN A 321 3.81 -9.10 6.06
N MET A 322 4.74 -10.00 6.37
CA MET A 322 6.02 -10.07 5.68
C MET A 322 5.87 -10.50 4.22
N ARG A 323 4.97 -11.45 3.94
CA ARG A 323 4.64 -11.84 2.56
C ARG A 323 4.08 -10.65 1.76
N CYS A 324 3.20 -9.85 2.37
CA CYS A 324 2.65 -8.64 1.75
C CYS A 324 3.75 -7.58 1.47
N LEU A 325 4.64 -7.33 2.42
CA LEU A 325 5.79 -6.43 2.26
C LEU A 325 6.71 -6.87 1.12
N GLN A 326 7.02 -8.16 1.04
CA GLN A 326 7.83 -8.73 -0.04
C GLN A 326 7.16 -8.53 -1.42
N LEU A 327 5.85 -8.81 -1.52
CA LEU A 327 5.09 -8.58 -2.75
C LEU A 327 5.02 -7.10 -3.13
N MET A 328 4.90 -6.20 -2.16
CA MET A 328 4.91 -4.76 -2.40
C MET A 328 6.28 -4.29 -2.90
N ALA A 329 7.35 -4.76 -2.27
CA ALA A 329 8.72 -4.47 -2.69
C ALA A 329 8.98 -4.93 -4.14
N GLN A 330 8.53 -6.14 -4.49
CA GLN A 330 8.60 -6.64 -5.86
C GLN A 330 7.87 -5.74 -6.86
N LYS A 331 6.67 -5.25 -6.53
CA LYS A 331 5.91 -4.35 -7.41
C LYS A 331 6.53 -2.95 -7.55
N ILE A 332 7.13 -2.44 -6.48
CA ILE A 332 7.87 -1.17 -6.50
C ILE A 332 9.01 -1.26 -7.53
N ALA A 333 9.76 -2.34 -7.48
CA ALA A 333 10.88 -2.58 -8.39
C ALA A 333 10.47 -2.54 -9.88
N VAL A 334 9.33 -3.19 -10.23
CA VAL A 334 8.81 -3.15 -11.62
C VAL A 334 8.31 -1.76 -12.01
N SER A 335 7.61 -1.08 -11.11
CA SER A 335 7.13 0.28 -11.41
C SER A 335 8.31 1.23 -11.69
N GLN A 336 9.42 1.09 -10.97
CA GLN A 336 10.63 1.88 -11.16
C GLN A 336 11.33 1.54 -12.48
N SER A 337 11.45 0.26 -12.83
CA SER A 337 12.05 -0.18 -14.10
C SER A 337 11.25 0.31 -15.32
N THR A 338 9.93 0.44 -15.20
CA THR A 338 9.06 0.96 -16.27
C THR A 338 9.08 2.49 -16.37
N SER A 339 9.40 3.20 -15.30
CA SER A 339 9.49 4.67 -15.30
C SER A 339 10.89 5.21 -15.66
N GLY A 340 11.85 4.34 -16.03
CA GLY A 340 13.22 4.71 -16.36
C GLY A 340 14.11 4.94 -15.14
N ASP A 341 13.59 4.76 -13.93
CA ASP A 341 14.39 4.72 -12.72
C ASP A 341 15.00 3.33 -12.59
N MET A 342 16.31 3.24 -12.75
CA MET A 342 17.04 2.01 -12.39
C MET A 342 17.03 1.89 -10.87
N PRO A 343 16.67 0.74 -10.34
CA PRO A 343 16.61 0.52 -8.91
C PRO A 343 18.00 0.52 -8.27
N ASP A 344 18.20 1.35 -7.27
CA ASP A 344 19.45 1.40 -6.49
C ASP A 344 19.41 0.50 -5.24
N SER A 345 18.37 -0.30 -5.05
CA SER A 345 18.23 -1.15 -3.85
C SER A 345 17.96 -2.62 -4.21
N GLY A 346 18.49 -3.52 -3.39
CA GLY A 346 18.41 -4.98 -3.60
C GLY A 346 16.99 -5.59 -3.53
N LEU A 347 15.95 -4.78 -3.35
CA LEU A 347 14.55 -5.17 -3.44
C LEU A 347 14.04 -5.31 -4.88
N ASP A 348 14.86 -4.94 -5.84
CA ASP A 348 14.50 -4.74 -7.24
C ASP A 348 14.53 -6.01 -8.13
N ILE A 349 14.95 -7.15 -7.60
CA ILE A 349 15.32 -8.33 -8.41
C ILE A 349 14.14 -9.32 -8.65
N LEU A 350 12.97 -9.17 -8.00
CA LEU A 350 11.99 -10.25 -7.91
C LEU A 350 10.64 -10.01 -8.60
N ASN A 351 10.57 -9.41 -9.79
CA ASN A 351 9.29 -9.14 -10.38
C ASN A 351 8.97 -9.80 -11.73
N GLN A 352 8.04 -10.75 -11.68
CA GLN A 352 7.23 -11.20 -12.84
C GLN A 352 5.84 -11.60 -12.34
N GLY A 353 4.81 -10.80 -12.63
CA GLY A 353 3.42 -11.20 -12.37
C GLY A 353 2.42 -10.04 -12.32
N GLY A 354 1.43 -10.06 -13.22
CA GLY A 354 0.40 -9.00 -13.39
C GLY A 354 -0.73 -9.00 -12.36
N ASP A 355 -0.70 -9.81 -11.30
CA ASP A 355 -1.77 -9.89 -10.30
C ASP A 355 -1.75 -8.69 -9.33
N SER A 356 -2.93 -8.30 -8.80
CA SER A 356 -2.96 -7.37 -7.67
C SER A 356 -2.28 -7.99 -6.45
N ILE A 357 -1.76 -7.17 -5.52
CA ILE A 357 -1.11 -7.68 -4.30
C ILE A 357 -2.05 -8.62 -3.52
N GLU A 358 -3.32 -8.28 -3.45
CA GLU A 358 -4.34 -9.11 -2.80
C GLU A 358 -4.48 -10.48 -3.45
N VAL A 359 -4.54 -10.54 -4.78
CA VAL A 359 -4.64 -11.82 -5.51
C VAL A 359 -3.36 -12.62 -5.38
N ALA A 360 -2.20 -11.99 -5.50
CA ALA A 360 -0.91 -12.65 -5.34
C ALA A 360 -0.72 -13.21 -3.92
N LEU A 361 -1.07 -12.43 -2.91
CA LEU A 361 -1.00 -12.86 -1.50
C LEU A 361 -2.01 -13.98 -1.21
N ALA A 362 -3.23 -13.89 -1.74
CA ALA A 362 -4.22 -14.96 -1.61
C ALA A 362 -3.73 -16.28 -2.24
N LYS A 363 -3.13 -16.23 -3.44
CA LYS A 363 -2.54 -17.40 -4.09
C LYS A 363 -1.44 -18.03 -3.23
N GLN A 364 -0.54 -17.21 -2.66
CA GLN A 364 0.52 -17.71 -1.77
C GLN A 364 0.01 -18.33 -0.48
N LEU A 365 -1.14 -17.87 0.05
CA LEU A 365 -1.75 -18.42 1.26
C LEU A 365 -2.47 -19.76 1.00
N VAL A 366 -2.96 -19.98 -0.23
CA VAL A 366 -3.73 -21.19 -0.59
C VAL A 366 -2.85 -22.28 -1.23
N SER A 367 -1.66 -21.92 -1.71
CA SER A 367 -0.67 -22.91 -2.17
C SER A 367 -0.11 -23.71 -1.00
#